data_1b33e2da66e20fa2b72ba86966ca175b
#
_entry.id   1b33e2da66e20fa2b72ba86966ca175b
#
_cell.length_a   1.000
_cell.length_b   1.000
_cell.length_c   1.000
_cell.angle_alpha   90.00
_cell.angle_beta   90.00
_cell.angle_gamma   90.00
#
_symmetry.space_group_name_H-M   'P 1'
#
loop_
_entity.id
_entity.type
_entity.pdbx_description
1 polymer ?
#
loop_
_entity_poly.entity_id
_entity_poly.type
_entity_poly.pdbx_seq_one_letter_code
_entity_poly.pdbx_strand_id
1 'polypeptide(L)'
;MKTVLTIAGSDASGGAGIQADIKTLTVHKVYATSCITALTAQNTKGITGIMPVPPDFFEKQMDSVFSDIKPDAVKIGMIASKEQVEIIAKYLQKYSIKQVIAILTRYR
;
A
#
# COMPACT_ATOMS: atom_id res chain seq x y z
N MET A 1 -18.97 -7.88 -2.56
CA MET A 1 -17.59 -8.17 -2.91
C MET A 1 -16.69 -7.63 -1.80
N LYS A 2 -15.76 -8.44 -1.33
CA LYS A 2 -14.78 -8.00 -0.35
C LYS A 2 -13.79 -7.03 -0.96
N THR A 3 -13.35 -6.07 -0.16
CA THR A 3 -12.37 -5.08 -0.57
C THR A 3 -11.12 -5.17 0.32
N VAL A 4 -9.96 -5.07 -0.30
CA VAL A 4 -8.67 -5.06 0.42
C VAL A 4 -7.86 -3.87 -0.07
N LEU A 5 -7.35 -3.10 0.89
CA LEU A 5 -6.41 -2.02 0.61
C LEU A 5 -5.00 -2.57 0.73
N THR A 6 -4.17 -2.38 -0.29
CA THR A 6 -2.73 -2.63 -0.17
C THR A 6 -2.00 -1.31 -0.03
N ILE A 7 -1.15 -1.23 0.99
CA ILE A 7 -0.29 -0.09 1.27
C ILE A 7 1.14 -0.55 1.04
N ALA A 8 1.76 -0.10 -0.03
CA ALA A 8 3.08 -0.59 -0.43
C ALA A 8 3.71 0.35 -1.44
N GLY A 9 4.94 0.05 -1.81
CA GLY A 9 5.62 0.73 -2.89
C GLY A 9 5.09 0.30 -4.25
N SER A 10 5.33 1.13 -5.24
CA SER A 10 5.02 0.81 -6.63
C SER A 10 6.27 0.22 -7.28
N ASP A 11 6.13 -1.00 -7.81
CA ASP A 11 7.20 -1.67 -8.56
C ASP A 11 6.97 -1.46 -10.05
N ALA A 12 7.85 -0.69 -10.67
CA ALA A 12 7.74 -0.37 -12.09
C ALA A 12 7.80 -1.62 -12.98
N SER A 13 8.45 -2.69 -12.51
CA SER A 13 8.54 -3.96 -13.26
C SER A 13 7.30 -4.84 -13.10
N GLY A 14 6.42 -4.52 -12.15
CA GLY A 14 5.15 -5.24 -11.96
C GLY A 14 5.24 -6.53 -11.16
N GLY A 15 6.42 -6.91 -10.68
CA GLY A 15 6.62 -8.21 -10.00
C GLY A 15 6.47 -8.19 -8.50
N ALA A 16 6.37 -7.01 -7.90
CA ALA A 16 6.27 -6.85 -6.45
C ALA A 16 5.37 -5.65 -6.14
N GLY A 17 5.34 -5.21 -4.88
CA GLY A 17 4.61 -4.02 -4.45
C GLY A 17 3.12 -4.10 -4.73
N ILE A 18 2.51 -2.93 -4.94
CA ILE A 18 1.06 -2.87 -5.18
C ILE A 18 0.66 -3.63 -6.45
N GLN A 19 1.52 -3.68 -7.46
CA GLN A 19 1.21 -4.36 -8.71
C GLN A 19 0.99 -5.86 -8.49
N ALA A 20 1.88 -6.50 -7.76
CA ALA A 20 1.76 -7.92 -7.44
C ALA A 20 0.52 -8.17 -6.57
N ASP A 21 0.27 -7.32 -5.59
CA ASP A 21 -0.88 -7.46 -4.70
C ASP A 21 -2.19 -7.33 -5.45
N ILE A 22 -2.33 -6.33 -6.32
CA ILE A 22 -3.55 -6.11 -7.10
C ILE A 22 -3.82 -7.31 -8.01
N LYS A 23 -2.77 -7.83 -8.68
CA LYS A 23 -2.91 -9.00 -9.54
C LYS A 23 -3.42 -10.21 -8.76
N THR A 24 -2.82 -10.47 -7.59
CA THR A 24 -3.19 -11.61 -6.74
C THR A 24 -4.63 -11.47 -6.24
N LEU A 25 -4.97 -10.30 -5.71
CA LEU A 25 -6.31 -10.05 -5.18
C LEU A 25 -7.37 -10.17 -6.27
N THR A 26 -7.08 -9.67 -7.47
CA THR A 26 -8.00 -9.74 -8.60
C THR A 26 -8.28 -11.19 -9.00
N VAL A 27 -7.25 -12.04 -9.03
CA VAL A 27 -7.41 -13.47 -9.33
C VAL A 27 -8.33 -14.13 -8.30
N HIS A 28 -8.29 -13.71 -7.05
CA HIS A 28 -9.13 -14.21 -5.98
C HIS A 28 -10.48 -13.52 -5.87
N LYS A 29 -10.84 -12.71 -6.87
CA LYS A 29 -12.13 -11.99 -6.94
C LYS A 29 -12.34 -11.03 -5.79
N VAL A 30 -11.27 -10.41 -5.34
CA VAL A 30 -11.27 -9.37 -4.32
C VAL A 30 -11.05 -8.02 -5.01
N TYR A 31 -11.84 -7.02 -4.62
CA TYR A 31 -11.64 -5.67 -5.15
C TYR A 31 -10.47 -5.02 -4.40
N ALA A 32 -9.43 -4.67 -5.13
CA ALA A 32 -8.21 -4.10 -4.54
C ALA A 32 -8.17 -2.59 -4.73
N THR A 33 -7.87 -1.88 -3.63
CA THR A 33 -7.50 -0.47 -3.66
C THR A 33 -6.04 -0.34 -3.21
N SER A 34 -5.43 0.81 -3.45
CA SER A 34 -4.01 0.97 -3.14
C SER A 34 -3.69 2.37 -2.61
N CYS A 35 -2.73 2.42 -1.68
CA CYS A 35 -2.06 3.64 -1.28
C CYS A 35 -0.55 3.41 -1.47
N ILE A 36 0.08 4.28 -2.24
CA ILE A 36 1.48 4.12 -2.62
C ILE A 36 2.38 4.84 -1.63
N THR A 37 3.35 4.12 -1.06
CA THR A 37 4.32 4.68 -0.12
C THR A 37 5.53 5.30 -0.82
N ALA A 38 5.93 4.74 -1.95
CA ALA A 38 7.06 5.22 -2.73
C ALA A 38 6.92 4.73 -4.17
N LEU A 39 7.42 5.52 -5.10
CA LEU A 39 7.61 5.10 -6.48
C LEU A 39 9.01 4.52 -6.61
N THR A 40 9.16 3.48 -7.44
CA THR A 40 10.49 2.95 -7.75
C THR A 40 10.73 2.97 -9.24
N ALA A 41 11.98 3.20 -9.61
CA ALA A 41 12.49 2.93 -10.96
C ALA A 41 13.17 1.57 -10.86
N GLN A 42 12.50 0.53 -11.33
CA GLN A 42 12.89 -0.86 -11.05
C GLN A 42 12.63 -1.74 -12.26
N ASN A 43 13.50 -2.72 -12.45
CA ASN A 43 13.33 -3.77 -13.43
C ASN A 43 13.88 -5.09 -12.85
N THR A 44 13.96 -6.15 -13.66
CA THR A 44 14.42 -7.46 -13.18
C THR A 44 15.88 -7.47 -12.73
N LYS A 45 16.66 -6.45 -13.06
CA LYS A 45 18.08 -6.35 -12.68
C LYS A 45 18.28 -5.60 -11.36
N GLY A 46 17.30 -4.83 -10.91
CA GLY A 46 17.39 -4.11 -9.65
C GLY A 46 16.66 -2.79 -9.65
N ILE A 47 16.86 -2.05 -8.57
CA ILE A 47 16.24 -0.76 -8.34
C ILE A 47 17.27 0.33 -8.62
N THR A 48 16.93 1.27 -9.51
CA THR A 48 17.82 2.40 -9.85
C THR A 48 17.41 3.69 -9.17
N GLY A 49 16.21 3.76 -8.62
CA GLY A 49 15.75 4.95 -7.90
C GLY A 49 14.52 4.67 -7.08
N ILE A 50 14.40 5.38 -5.96
CA ILE A 50 13.24 5.31 -5.07
C ILE A 50 12.82 6.74 -4.74
N MET A 51 11.54 7.06 -4.94
CA MET A 51 10.99 8.36 -4.60
C MET A 51 9.88 8.16 -3.56
N PRO A 52 10.15 8.44 -2.28
CA PRO A 52 9.12 8.36 -1.25
C PRO A 52 7.99 9.33 -1.53
N VAL A 53 6.77 8.92 -1.24
CA VAL A 53 5.60 9.81 -1.31
C VAL A 53 5.60 10.67 -0.06
N PRO A 54 5.50 12.01 -0.19
CA PRO A 54 5.46 12.88 0.98
C PRO A 54 4.29 12.54 1.90
N PRO A 55 4.45 12.68 3.23
CA PRO A 55 3.41 12.31 4.20
C PRO A 55 2.05 12.95 3.95
N ASP A 56 2.02 14.23 3.58
CA ASP A 56 0.78 14.94 3.32
C ASP A 56 0.03 14.34 2.11
N PHE A 57 0.75 13.99 1.05
CA PHE A 57 0.13 13.36 -0.11
C PHE A 57 -0.27 11.91 0.20
N PHE A 58 0.54 11.21 0.98
CA PHE A 58 0.19 9.86 1.42
C PHE A 58 -1.12 9.87 2.20
N GLU A 59 -1.30 10.84 3.08
CA GLU A 59 -2.54 10.97 3.84
C GLU A 59 -3.74 11.27 2.92
N LYS A 60 -3.55 12.04 1.86
CA LYS A 60 -4.60 12.27 0.87
C LYS A 60 -5.04 10.98 0.19
N GLN A 61 -4.10 10.08 -0.11
CA GLN A 61 -4.44 8.76 -0.65
C GLN A 61 -5.28 7.96 0.36
N MET A 62 -4.84 7.93 1.61
CA MET A 62 -5.54 7.22 2.68
C MET A 62 -6.95 7.74 2.83
N ASP A 63 -7.12 9.06 2.88
CA ASP A 63 -8.43 9.67 3.05
C ASP A 63 -9.34 9.37 1.85
N SER A 64 -8.81 9.44 0.63
CA SER A 64 -9.57 9.15 -0.58
C SER A 64 -10.12 7.72 -0.59
N VAL A 65 -9.30 6.76 -0.17
CA VAL A 65 -9.73 5.36 -0.13
C VAL A 65 -10.72 5.13 1.02
N PHE A 66 -10.35 5.52 2.23
CA PHE A 66 -11.15 5.20 3.41
C PHE A 66 -12.50 5.91 3.45
N SER A 67 -12.60 7.10 2.89
CA SER A 67 -13.85 7.87 2.90
C SER A 67 -14.86 7.38 1.87
N ASP A 68 -14.42 6.60 0.88
CA ASP A 68 -15.28 6.13 -0.20
C ASP A 68 -15.42 4.59 -0.17
N ILE A 69 -14.31 3.88 -0.23
CA ILE A 69 -14.31 2.41 -0.27
C ILE A 69 -13.59 1.91 0.99
N LYS A 70 -14.28 1.97 2.13
CA LYS A 70 -13.70 1.47 3.38
C LYS A 70 -13.29 0.00 3.21
N PRO A 71 -12.00 -0.34 3.41
CA PRO A 71 -11.54 -1.69 3.19
C PRO A 71 -12.03 -2.66 4.28
N ASP A 72 -12.30 -3.90 3.87
CA ASP A 72 -12.58 -4.98 4.82
C ASP A 72 -11.30 -5.47 5.50
N ALA A 73 -10.19 -5.40 4.78
CA ALA A 73 -8.88 -5.78 5.29
C ALA A 73 -7.81 -4.90 4.68
N VAL A 74 -6.66 -4.80 5.34
CA VAL A 74 -5.53 -3.99 4.91
C VAL A 74 -4.27 -4.85 4.89
N LYS A 75 -3.53 -4.80 3.79
CA LYS A 75 -2.20 -5.42 3.67
C LYS A 75 -1.18 -4.30 3.65
N ILE A 76 -0.17 -4.38 4.49
CA ILE A 76 0.91 -3.41 4.56
C ILE A 76 2.20 -4.07 4.10
N GLY A 77 2.78 -3.52 3.04
CA GLY A 77 4.09 -3.92 2.55
C GLY A 77 5.14 -2.90 2.95
N MET A 78 5.92 -2.41 1.97
CA MET A 78 6.95 -1.43 2.24
C MET A 78 6.38 -0.10 2.70
N ILE A 79 6.98 0.46 3.75
CA ILE A 79 6.69 1.81 4.24
C ILE A 79 7.96 2.65 4.11
N ALA A 80 7.82 3.89 3.65
CA ALA A 80 8.97 4.73 3.33
C ALA A 80 9.38 5.69 4.44
N SER A 81 8.52 5.94 5.44
CA SER A 81 8.83 6.88 6.52
C SER A 81 8.05 6.58 7.78
N LYS A 82 8.56 7.10 8.90
CA LYS A 82 7.87 7.03 10.19
C LYS A 82 6.51 7.73 10.14
N GLU A 83 6.45 8.86 9.45
CA GLU A 83 5.20 9.64 9.31
C GLU A 83 4.13 8.83 8.61
N GLN A 84 4.50 8.03 7.62
CA GLN A 84 3.55 7.13 6.96
C GLN A 84 3.01 6.08 7.93
N VAL A 85 3.86 5.53 8.79
CA VAL A 85 3.43 4.57 9.83
C VAL A 85 2.39 5.21 10.74
N GLU A 86 2.63 6.43 11.17
CA GLU A 86 1.71 7.14 12.06
C GLU A 86 0.36 7.41 11.39
N ILE A 87 0.39 7.78 10.11
CA ILE A 87 -0.84 8.00 9.32
C ILE A 87 -1.62 6.69 9.17
N ILE A 88 -0.93 5.59 8.87
CA ILE A 88 -1.57 4.28 8.75
C ILE A 88 -2.27 3.90 10.06
N ALA A 89 -1.56 4.02 11.19
CA ALA A 89 -2.12 3.69 12.50
C ALA A 89 -3.36 4.52 12.81
N LYS A 90 -3.32 5.81 12.49
CA LYS A 90 -4.44 6.72 12.68
C LYS A 90 -5.69 6.26 11.92
N TYR A 91 -5.53 5.87 10.66
CA TYR A 91 -6.67 5.46 9.83
C TYR A 91 -7.20 4.09 10.22
N LEU A 92 -6.31 3.13 10.54
CA LEU A 92 -6.74 1.82 11.02
C LEU A 92 -7.59 1.94 12.28
N GLN A 93 -7.19 2.82 13.20
CA GLN A 93 -7.92 3.05 14.44
C GLN A 93 -9.23 3.80 14.19
N LYS A 94 -9.17 4.88 13.41
CA LYS A 94 -10.35 5.71 13.13
C LYS A 94 -11.48 4.91 12.49
N TYR A 95 -11.16 4.01 11.59
CA TYR A 95 -12.15 3.20 10.86
C TYR A 95 -12.33 1.80 11.42
N SER A 96 -11.71 1.49 12.56
CA SER A 96 -11.86 0.22 13.27
C SER A 96 -11.55 -1.00 12.38
N ILE A 97 -10.46 -0.92 11.63
CA ILE A 97 -10.03 -2.03 10.79
C ILE A 97 -9.46 -3.14 11.68
N LYS A 98 -10.04 -4.34 11.60
CA LYS A 98 -9.67 -5.46 12.47
C LYS A 98 -8.73 -6.45 11.78
N GLN A 99 -8.74 -6.53 10.45
CA GLN A 99 -7.91 -7.48 9.73
C GLN A 99 -6.79 -6.74 9.03
N VAL A 100 -5.58 -6.86 9.59
CA VAL A 100 -4.39 -6.21 9.07
C VAL A 100 -3.30 -7.25 8.95
N ILE A 101 -2.68 -7.34 7.78
CA ILE A 101 -1.53 -8.19 7.52
C ILE A 101 -0.36 -7.29 7.18
N ALA A 102 0.69 -7.32 8.00
CA ALA A 102 1.90 -6.56 7.74
C ALA A 102 3.02 -7.52 7.33
N ILE A 103 3.60 -7.27 6.16
CA ILE A 103 4.74 -8.03 5.67
C ILE A 103 5.92 -7.08 5.63
N LEU A 104 6.89 -7.32 6.51
CA LEU A 104 8.09 -6.47 6.56
C LEU A 104 9.04 -6.90 5.46
N THR A 105 9.26 -5.99 4.51
CA THR A 105 10.26 -6.18 3.47
C THR A 105 11.37 -5.17 3.66
N ARG A 106 12.61 -5.62 3.44
CA ARG A 106 13.77 -4.74 3.47
C ARG A 106 14.18 -4.40 2.05
N TYR A 107 14.40 -3.11 1.83
CA TYR A 107 15.12 -2.65 0.63
C TYR A 107 16.59 -2.53 0.97
N ARG A 108 17.40 -3.07 0.10
CA ARG A 108 18.85 -2.96 0.21
C ARG A 108 19.39 -2.06 -0.88
#